data_61a56f480c8df672987aca896b0784fe
#
_entry.id   61a56f480c8df672987aca896b0784fe
#
_cell.length_a   1.000
_cell.length_b   1.000
_cell.length_c   1.000
_cell.angle_alpha   90.00
_cell.angle_beta   90.00
_cell.angle_gamma   90.00
#
_symmetry.space_group_name_H-M   'P 1'
#
loop_
_entity.id
_entity.type
_entity.pdbx_description
1 polymer ?
#
loop_
_entity_poly.entity_id
_entity_poly.type
_entity_poly.pdbx_seq_one_letter_code
_entity_poly.pdbx_strand_id
1 'polypeptide(L)'
;MNEKFYLESDIDEIVNNLKKYHKKIFGKKFLISGANGFLGKYFIKTLLKINNKTKNKIKILAIDIRFDNCELYKNKNVTKIKKDINKIDNYNFKCDYILHAAGIPSPKHYYNKPIETIFTSITATKKLLDYAKKINAKFIFFSSSEIYGNPDKKNIPTKETYNGNVSSIEDRSCYDEGKRVGETLCYFYKIKQKVKCSIFRPFNVFGPGMPINDYRVFPRFFNSIKKKQPITIFKSGKQTRTFCYVTDAITAMFLVTINGKQFVYNIGNDKPELNMKKLHQLMQKSLNKKIKSINIEYPNNYPQVEPQRRCPNITKLKKEFSFKNKVSIMESIKRFYHWSSKYY
;
A
#
# COMPACT_ATOMS: atom_id res chain seq x y z
N MET A 1 8.91 -24.15 5.23
CA MET A 1 9.10 -23.59 3.87
C MET A 1 9.06 -22.09 4.00
N ASN A 2 10.16 -21.39 3.63
CA ASN A 2 10.16 -19.92 3.62
C ASN A 2 9.22 -19.45 2.50
N GLU A 3 8.02 -19.03 2.84
CA GLU A 3 7.06 -18.49 1.87
C GLU A 3 7.66 -17.22 1.24
N LYS A 4 7.99 -17.31 -0.04
CA LYS A 4 8.41 -16.12 -0.79
C LYS A 4 7.19 -15.22 -0.97
N PHE A 5 7.16 -14.08 -0.30
CA PHE A 5 6.08 -13.10 -0.41
C PHE A 5 6.18 -12.23 -1.69
N TYR A 6 7.09 -12.51 -2.61
CA TYR A 6 7.38 -11.71 -3.80
C TYR A 6 7.89 -12.58 -4.94
N LEU A 7 7.88 -12.04 -6.16
CA LEU A 7 8.64 -12.56 -7.28
C LEU A 7 9.98 -11.81 -7.35
N GLU A 8 11.10 -12.54 -7.57
CA GLU A 8 12.41 -11.89 -7.73
C GLU A 8 12.42 -10.91 -8.90
N SER A 9 11.75 -11.27 -10.01
CA SER A 9 11.59 -10.39 -11.18
C SER A 9 10.90 -9.07 -10.83
N ASP A 10 9.93 -9.07 -9.92
CA ASP A 10 9.26 -7.86 -9.46
C ASP A 10 10.23 -6.94 -8.69
N ILE A 11 11.05 -7.51 -7.83
CA ILE A 11 12.07 -6.75 -7.08
C ILE A 11 13.15 -6.20 -8.02
N ASP A 12 13.61 -7.00 -8.98
CA ASP A 12 14.60 -6.55 -9.97
C ASP A 12 14.03 -5.44 -10.86
N GLU A 13 12.76 -5.52 -11.26
CA GLU A 13 12.09 -4.47 -12.00
C GLU A 13 12.02 -3.16 -11.21
N ILE A 14 11.62 -3.21 -9.92
CA ILE A 14 11.60 -2.02 -9.04
C ILE A 14 13.01 -1.41 -8.93
N VAL A 15 14.01 -2.24 -8.63
CA VAL A 15 15.41 -1.78 -8.48
C VAL A 15 15.91 -1.16 -9.76
N ASN A 16 15.63 -1.74 -10.94
CA ASN A 16 16.03 -1.18 -12.23
C ASN A 16 15.32 0.15 -12.54
N ASN A 17 14.03 0.26 -12.23
CA ASN A 17 13.29 1.51 -12.38
C ASN A 17 13.85 2.65 -11.50
N LEU A 18 14.46 2.32 -10.38
CA LEU A 18 15.07 3.26 -9.44
C LEU A 18 16.58 3.52 -9.69
N LYS A 19 17.19 2.93 -10.72
CA LYS A 19 18.67 2.98 -10.97
C LYS A 19 19.26 4.40 -10.85
N LYS A 20 18.59 5.41 -11.39
CA LYS A 20 19.04 6.82 -11.35
C LYS A 20 19.08 7.42 -9.93
N TYR A 21 18.38 6.79 -8.98
CA TYR A 21 18.19 7.33 -7.63
C TYR A 21 18.96 6.54 -6.55
N HIS A 22 19.61 5.43 -6.88
CA HIS A 22 20.30 4.59 -5.90
C HIS A 22 21.31 5.37 -5.07
N LYS A 23 22.15 6.21 -5.72
CA LYS A 23 23.19 7.00 -5.04
C LYS A 23 22.61 7.92 -3.95
N LYS A 24 21.36 8.39 -4.09
CA LYS A 24 20.72 9.29 -3.12
C LYS A 24 20.32 8.59 -1.80
N ILE A 25 20.23 7.26 -1.83
CA ILE A 25 19.83 6.47 -0.65
C ILE A 25 20.95 5.58 -0.12
N PHE A 26 22.13 5.53 -0.76
CA PHE A 26 23.28 4.82 -0.22
C PHE A 26 23.66 5.36 1.16
N GLY A 27 23.86 4.45 2.12
CA GLY A 27 24.18 4.79 3.50
C GLY A 27 23.03 5.38 4.33
N LYS A 28 21.87 5.61 3.72
CA LYS A 28 20.71 6.17 4.42
C LYS A 28 20.09 5.17 5.39
N LYS A 29 19.44 5.71 6.42
CA LYS A 29 18.76 4.94 7.46
C LYS A 29 17.26 5.13 7.36
N PHE A 30 16.53 4.03 7.39
CA PHE A 30 15.07 4.00 7.27
C PHE A 30 14.44 3.40 8.52
N LEU A 31 13.46 4.07 9.11
CA LEU A 31 12.52 3.48 10.05
C LEU A 31 11.25 3.14 9.28
N ILE A 32 10.80 1.89 9.35
CA ILE A 32 9.59 1.41 8.66
C ILE A 32 8.67 0.79 9.70
N SER A 33 7.54 1.43 9.99
CA SER A 33 6.45 0.85 10.78
C SER A 33 5.46 0.12 9.88
N GLY A 34 4.85 -0.97 10.35
CA GLY A 34 4.11 -1.88 9.49
C GLY A 34 5.04 -2.68 8.56
N ALA A 35 6.23 -2.97 9.07
CA ALA A 35 7.33 -3.58 8.33
C ALA A 35 7.03 -5.00 7.83
N ASN A 36 6.18 -5.75 8.55
CA ASN A 36 5.75 -7.10 8.18
C ASN A 36 4.48 -7.09 7.30
N GLY A 37 3.93 -5.91 6.99
CA GLY A 37 2.82 -5.76 6.07
C GLY A 37 3.24 -5.92 4.60
N PHE A 38 2.25 -6.03 3.71
CA PHE A 38 2.44 -6.23 2.27
C PHE A 38 3.44 -5.21 1.66
N LEU A 39 3.17 -3.92 1.79
CA LEU A 39 4.03 -2.88 1.21
C LEU A 39 5.36 -2.72 1.98
N GLY A 40 5.34 -2.86 3.32
CA GLY A 40 6.53 -2.77 4.16
C GLY A 40 7.62 -3.77 3.77
N LYS A 41 7.23 -5.02 3.52
CA LYS A 41 8.15 -6.08 3.05
C LYS A 41 8.76 -5.73 1.69
N TYR A 42 7.99 -5.20 0.75
CA TYR A 42 8.51 -4.77 -0.55
C TYR A 42 9.53 -3.63 -0.41
N PHE A 43 9.27 -2.65 0.46
CA PHE A 43 10.24 -1.59 0.75
C PHE A 43 11.54 -2.18 1.28
N ILE A 44 11.48 -3.02 2.31
CA ILE A 44 12.67 -3.64 2.92
C ILE A 44 13.44 -4.46 1.88
N LYS A 45 12.76 -5.34 1.13
CA LYS A 45 13.42 -6.19 0.12
C LYS A 45 14.09 -5.37 -0.96
N THR A 46 13.43 -4.31 -1.45
CA THR A 46 14.00 -3.40 -2.45
C THR A 46 15.26 -2.70 -1.92
N LEU A 47 15.22 -2.17 -0.69
CA LEU A 47 16.38 -1.53 -0.06
C LEU A 47 17.54 -2.52 0.12
N LEU A 48 17.27 -3.75 0.55
CA LEU A 48 18.28 -4.80 0.68
C LEU A 48 18.86 -5.23 -0.67
N LYS A 49 18.05 -5.28 -1.73
CA LYS A 49 18.55 -5.59 -3.08
C LYS A 49 19.45 -4.45 -3.61
N ILE A 50 19.09 -3.19 -3.33
CA ILE A 50 19.93 -2.02 -3.65
C ILE A 50 21.26 -2.06 -2.87
N ASN A 51 21.28 -2.58 -1.65
CA ASN A 51 22.48 -2.77 -0.85
C ASN A 51 23.55 -3.63 -1.53
N ASN A 52 23.18 -4.53 -2.43
CA ASN A 52 24.14 -5.34 -3.19
C ASN A 52 24.98 -4.49 -4.16
N LYS A 53 24.55 -3.25 -4.46
CA LYS A 53 25.20 -2.34 -5.41
C LYS A 53 26.11 -1.30 -4.76
N THR A 54 26.31 -1.35 -3.43
CA THR A 54 27.12 -0.36 -2.72
C THR A 54 27.83 -0.94 -1.51
N LYS A 55 29.00 -0.38 -1.16
CA LYS A 55 29.68 -0.64 0.13
C LYS A 55 29.01 0.14 1.27
N ASN A 56 28.50 1.33 1.00
CA ASN A 56 27.79 2.18 1.97
C ASN A 56 26.35 1.70 2.18
N LYS A 57 26.16 0.78 3.12
CA LYS A 57 24.91 0.04 3.30
C LYS A 57 23.79 0.88 3.90
N ILE A 58 22.61 0.76 3.32
CA ILE A 58 21.35 1.24 3.90
C ILE A 58 21.04 0.41 5.15
N LYS A 59 20.65 1.08 6.25
CA LYS A 59 20.24 0.44 7.50
C LYS A 59 18.75 0.62 7.72
N ILE A 60 18.08 -0.40 8.24
CA ILE A 60 16.63 -0.43 8.38
C ILE A 60 16.26 -0.80 9.81
N LEU A 61 15.43 0.04 10.45
CA LEU A 61 14.70 -0.30 11.66
C LEU A 61 13.28 -0.72 11.26
N ALA A 62 12.99 -2.00 11.36
CA ALA A 62 11.71 -2.59 11.03
C ALA A 62 10.86 -2.74 12.30
N ILE A 63 9.68 -2.12 12.34
CA ILE A 63 8.78 -2.15 13.50
C ILE A 63 7.44 -2.76 13.08
N ASP A 64 7.02 -3.81 13.80
CA ASP A 64 5.69 -4.42 13.61
C ASP A 64 5.25 -5.13 14.89
N ILE A 65 3.95 -5.34 15.05
CA ILE A 65 3.37 -6.12 16.17
C ILE A 65 3.71 -7.61 16.07
N ARG A 66 4.02 -8.09 14.88
CA ARG A 66 4.42 -9.48 14.60
C ARG A 66 5.41 -9.53 13.44
N PHE A 67 6.25 -10.54 13.45
CA PHE A 67 7.12 -10.87 12.33
C PHE A 67 6.95 -12.35 11.97
N ASP A 68 6.87 -12.65 10.70
CA ASP A 68 7.00 -14.02 10.21
C ASP A 68 8.49 -14.43 10.10
N ASN A 69 8.74 -15.71 9.80
CA ASN A 69 10.10 -16.25 9.64
C ASN A 69 10.73 -15.88 8.29
N CYS A 70 10.52 -14.66 7.81
CA CYS A 70 11.06 -14.19 6.55
C CYS A 70 12.56 -13.87 6.67
N GLU A 71 13.35 -14.31 5.68
CA GLU A 71 14.80 -14.05 5.59
C GLU A 71 15.17 -12.57 5.60
N LEU A 72 14.24 -11.67 5.25
CA LEU A 72 14.46 -10.23 5.33
C LEU A 72 14.95 -9.79 6.72
N TYR A 73 14.36 -10.37 7.76
CA TYR A 73 14.60 -9.95 9.14
C TYR A 73 15.83 -10.59 9.78
N LYS A 74 16.50 -11.51 9.07
CA LYS A 74 17.78 -12.09 9.45
C LYS A 74 18.97 -11.31 8.88
N ASN A 75 18.73 -10.36 7.96
CA ASN A 75 19.77 -9.58 7.32
C ASN A 75 20.42 -8.61 8.32
N LYS A 76 21.76 -8.58 8.40
CA LYS A 76 22.56 -7.72 9.30
C LYS A 76 22.30 -6.20 9.15
N ASN A 77 21.64 -5.77 8.09
CA ASN A 77 21.25 -4.38 7.88
C ASN A 77 19.82 -4.08 8.33
N VAL A 78 19.10 -5.05 8.89
CA VAL A 78 17.74 -4.92 9.39
C VAL A 78 17.73 -5.20 10.89
N THR A 79 17.38 -4.19 11.66
CA THR A 79 17.06 -4.33 13.10
C THR A 79 15.55 -4.41 13.24
N LYS A 80 15.03 -5.45 13.89
CA LYS A 80 13.58 -5.61 14.10
C LYS A 80 13.18 -5.28 15.53
N ILE A 81 12.06 -4.58 15.68
CA ILE A 81 11.38 -4.34 16.95
C ILE A 81 9.97 -4.93 16.85
N LYS A 82 9.71 -6.01 17.57
CA LYS A 82 8.37 -6.60 17.69
C LYS A 82 7.62 -5.90 18.82
N LYS A 83 6.90 -4.82 18.47
CA LYS A 83 6.12 -4.03 19.44
C LYS A 83 5.02 -3.24 18.71
N ASP A 84 3.94 -2.97 19.43
CA ASP A 84 2.92 -2.02 18.97
C ASP A 84 3.54 -0.63 18.87
N ILE A 85 3.42 -0.01 17.69
CA ILE A 85 3.95 1.32 17.42
C ILE A 85 3.38 2.40 18.36
N ASN A 86 2.14 2.24 18.82
CA ASN A 86 1.51 3.13 19.79
C ASN A 86 2.18 3.09 21.18
N LYS A 87 2.87 1.99 21.50
CA LYS A 87 3.52 1.72 22.78
C LYS A 87 5.03 2.00 22.78
N ILE A 88 5.56 2.62 21.73
CA ILE A 88 6.97 2.98 21.63
C ILE A 88 7.13 4.47 21.94
N ASP A 89 7.87 4.81 22.98
CA ASP A 89 8.13 6.20 23.36
C ASP A 89 9.50 6.69 22.92
N ASN A 90 10.47 5.79 22.76
CA ASN A 90 11.81 6.12 22.28
C ASN A 90 12.30 5.08 21.28
N TYR A 91 12.75 5.54 20.12
CA TYR A 91 13.19 4.66 19.04
C TYR A 91 14.70 4.40 19.02
N ASN A 92 15.53 5.23 19.68
CA ASN A 92 17.00 5.14 19.74
C ASN A 92 17.67 4.82 18.38
N PHE A 93 17.09 5.33 17.27
CA PHE A 93 17.55 5.02 15.92
C PHE A 93 17.47 6.28 15.04
N LYS A 94 18.52 7.10 15.07
CA LYS A 94 18.60 8.25 14.18
C LYS A 94 18.51 7.79 12.72
N CYS A 95 17.51 8.27 11.99
CA CYS A 95 17.28 7.90 10.60
C CYS A 95 17.01 9.10 9.69
N ASP A 96 17.17 8.89 8.38
CA ASP A 96 16.90 9.91 7.36
C ASP A 96 15.43 9.91 6.92
N TYR A 97 14.80 8.74 6.96
CA TYR A 97 13.44 8.53 6.49
C TYR A 97 12.63 7.72 7.50
N ILE A 98 11.40 8.15 7.74
CA ILE A 98 10.39 7.40 8.50
C ILE A 98 9.24 7.09 7.57
N LEU A 99 9.00 5.80 7.29
CA LEU A 99 7.87 5.32 6.51
C LEU A 99 6.82 4.74 7.46
N HIS A 100 5.72 5.44 7.63
CA HIS A 100 4.63 5.00 8.50
C HIS A 100 3.58 4.25 7.69
N ALA A 101 3.81 2.93 7.51
CA ALA A 101 2.91 2.02 6.83
C ALA A 101 2.09 1.13 7.79
N ALA A 102 2.27 1.29 9.11
CA ALA A 102 1.43 0.61 10.09
C ALA A 102 -0.03 1.07 9.97
N GLY A 103 -0.94 0.12 10.04
CA GLY A 103 -2.38 0.36 9.96
C GLY A 103 -3.14 -0.95 9.76
N ILE A 104 -4.45 -0.89 9.83
CA ILE A 104 -5.37 -2.02 9.65
C ILE A 104 -6.18 -1.80 8.36
N PRO A 105 -5.63 -2.09 7.17
CA PRO A 105 -6.22 -1.67 5.90
C PRO A 105 -7.27 -2.64 5.33
N SER A 106 -7.41 -3.84 5.90
CA SER A 106 -8.36 -4.83 5.39
C SER A 106 -9.75 -4.62 5.98
N PRO A 107 -10.81 -4.55 5.15
CA PRO A 107 -12.19 -4.38 5.62
C PRO A 107 -12.58 -5.33 6.74
N LYS A 108 -12.24 -6.60 6.63
CA LYS A 108 -12.47 -7.60 7.68
C LYS A 108 -11.85 -7.22 9.03
N HIS A 109 -10.65 -6.65 9.00
CA HIS A 109 -9.91 -6.38 10.23
C HIS A 109 -10.33 -5.08 10.89
N TYR A 110 -10.53 -3.99 10.15
CA TYR A 110 -10.96 -2.73 10.75
C TYR A 110 -12.43 -2.79 11.20
N TYR A 111 -13.28 -3.58 10.55
CA TYR A 111 -14.63 -3.84 11.01
C TYR A 111 -14.65 -4.46 12.43
N ASN A 112 -13.74 -5.40 12.69
CA ASN A 112 -13.64 -6.07 14.00
C ASN A 112 -12.80 -5.29 15.04
N LYS A 113 -12.02 -4.28 14.62
CA LYS A 113 -11.11 -3.50 15.48
C LYS A 113 -11.17 -2.01 15.14
N PRO A 114 -12.37 -1.39 15.22
CA PRO A 114 -12.55 -0.01 14.77
C PRO A 114 -11.76 0.99 15.62
N ILE A 115 -11.75 0.83 16.93
CA ILE A 115 -11.08 1.75 17.85
C ILE A 115 -9.56 1.70 17.65
N GLU A 116 -8.97 0.50 17.60
CA GLU A 116 -7.53 0.34 17.36
C GLU A 116 -7.12 0.88 15.98
N THR A 117 -8.01 0.80 14.99
CA THR A 117 -7.80 1.34 13.66
C THR A 117 -7.65 2.85 13.69
N ILE A 118 -8.53 3.56 14.41
CA ILE A 118 -8.46 5.01 14.60
C ILE A 118 -7.15 5.37 15.30
N PHE A 119 -6.88 4.79 16.47
CA PHE A 119 -5.71 5.15 17.27
C PHE A 119 -4.38 4.83 16.56
N THR A 120 -4.29 3.75 15.81
CA THR A 120 -3.08 3.46 15.00
C THR A 120 -2.82 4.57 13.98
N SER A 121 -3.87 5.14 13.39
CA SER A 121 -3.72 6.22 12.42
C SER A 121 -3.44 7.59 13.08
N ILE A 122 -3.80 7.81 14.33
CA ILE A 122 -3.67 9.11 15.02
C ILE A 122 -2.47 9.12 15.96
N THR A 123 -2.49 8.26 17.00
CA THR A 123 -1.47 8.25 18.05
C THR A 123 -0.09 7.88 17.51
N ALA A 124 0.01 6.80 16.73
CA ALA A 124 1.28 6.41 16.14
C ALA A 124 1.81 7.47 15.16
N THR A 125 0.92 8.08 14.36
CA THR A 125 1.31 9.16 13.45
C THR A 125 1.88 10.33 14.21
N LYS A 126 1.22 10.78 15.29
CA LYS A 126 1.72 11.88 16.15
C LYS A 126 3.09 11.56 16.73
N LYS A 127 3.24 10.40 17.38
CA LYS A 127 4.53 9.98 17.98
C LYS A 127 5.67 9.93 16.96
N LEU A 128 5.41 9.42 15.77
CA LEU A 128 6.42 9.34 14.71
C LEU A 128 6.73 10.70 14.09
N LEU A 129 5.77 11.62 14.03
CA LEU A 129 5.99 13.00 13.60
C LEU A 129 6.83 13.80 14.62
N ASP A 130 6.55 13.63 15.94
CA ASP A 130 7.39 14.19 17.01
C ASP A 130 8.82 13.68 16.89
N TYR A 131 8.96 12.39 16.63
CA TYR A 131 10.28 11.79 16.45
C TYR A 131 10.98 12.30 15.17
N ALA A 132 10.25 12.40 14.05
CA ALA A 132 10.78 12.96 12.81
C ALA A 132 11.28 14.41 13.00
N LYS A 133 10.54 15.23 13.74
CA LYS A 133 10.97 16.58 14.13
C LYS A 133 12.27 16.55 14.92
N LYS A 134 12.32 15.74 15.99
CA LYS A 134 13.50 15.62 16.88
C LYS A 134 14.78 15.28 16.14
N ILE A 135 14.72 14.37 15.15
CA ILE A 135 15.90 13.87 14.42
C ILE A 135 16.07 14.48 13.01
N ASN A 136 15.22 15.42 12.63
CA ASN A 136 15.17 16.05 11.28
C ASN A 136 15.05 15.00 10.13
N ALA A 137 14.23 13.97 10.32
CA ALA A 137 13.95 12.96 9.31
C ALA A 137 12.82 13.40 8.36
N LYS A 138 12.83 12.88 7.11
CA LYS A 138 11.68 13.00 6.22
C LYS A 138 10.63 11.95 6.60
N PHE A 139 9.42 12.41 6.93
CA PHE A 139 8.29 11.57 7.29
C PHE A 139 7.41 11.26 6.09
N ILE A 140 7.06 10.00 5.89
CA ILE A 140 6.17 9.53 4.81
C ILE A 140 4.98 8.82 5.43
N PHE A 141 3.80 9.38 5.24
CA PHE A 141 2.55 8.81 5.72
C PHE A 141 1.88 7.97 4.64
N PHE A 142 1.57 6.71 4.96
CA PHE A 142 0.75 5.84 4.11
C PHE A 142 -0.72 6.07 4.44
N SER A 143 -1.32 7.03 3.75
CA SER A 143 -2.76 7.25 3.73
C SER A 143 -3.45 6.21 2.82
N SER A 144 -4.59 6.54 2.25
CA SER A 144 -5.39 5.64 1.41
C SER A 144 -6.24 6.43 0.42
N SER A 145 -6.67 5.79 -0.67
CA SER A 145 -7.75 6.30 -1.51
C SER A 145 -9.10 6.35 -0.80
N GLU A 146 -9.22 5.67 0.34
CA GLU A 146 -10.45 5.62 1.13
C GLU A 146 -10.83 6.99 1.69
N ILE A 147 -9.86 7.89 1.90
CA ILE A 147 -10.11 9.27 2.35
C ILE A 147 -11.01 10.08 1.40
N TYR A 148 -11.17 9.61 0.17
CA TYR A 148 -12.05 10.22 -0.83
C TYR A 148 -13.51 9.76 -0.74
N GLY A 149 -13.78 8.69 0.02
CA GLY A 149 -15.12 8.13 0.15
C GLY A 149 -15.69 7.68 -1.20
N ASN A 150 -16.91 8.13 -1.51
CA ASN A 150 -17.59 7.88 -2.79
C ASN A 150 -17.66 9.16 -3.64
N PRO A 151 -16.64 9.47 -4.45
CA PRO A 151 -16.59 10.70 -5.23
C PRO A 151 -17.71 10.78 -6.27
N ASP A 152 -18.25 11.98 -6.47
CA ASP A 152 -19.15 12.28 -7.57
C ASP A 152 -18.48 12.04 -8.92
N LYS A 153 -19.29 11.78 -9.98
CA LYS A 153 -18.80 11.51 -11.33
C LYS A 153 -17.84 12.59 -11.85
N LYS A 154 -18.11 13.88 -11.58
CA LYS A 154 -17.27 15.04 -11.98
C LYS A 154 -15.88 15.06 -11.33
N ASN A 155 -15.72 14.36 -10.21
CA ASN A 155 -14.47 14.25 -9.45
C ASN A 155 -13.69 12.96 -9.75
N ILE A 156 -14.00 12.26 -10.84
CA ILE A 156 -13.32 11.05 -11.29
C ILE A 156 -12.81 11.25 -12.72
N PRO A 157 -11.50 11.04 -12.97
CA PRO A 157 -10.44 10.56 -12.06
C PRO A 157 -10.12 11.53 -10.92
N THR A 158 -10.02 10.98 -9.69
CA THR A 158 -9.97 11.78 -8.46
C THR A 158 -8.60 12.44 -8.27
N LYS A 159 -8.60 13.78 -8.22
CA LYS A 159 -7.40 14.60 -7.96
C LYS A 159 -7.09 14.65 -6.47
N GLU A 160 -5.82 14.91 -6.12
CA GLU A 160 -5.40 15.08 -4.71
C GLU A 160 -6.03 16.31 -4.03
N THR A 161 -6.57 17.24 -4.80
CA THR A 161 -7.28 18.44 -4.30
C THR A 161 -8.75 18.19 -3.95
N TYR A 162 -9.29 17.00 -4.28
CA TYR A 162 -10.65 16.66 -3.90
C TYR A 162 -10.74 16.38 -2.39
N ASN A 163 -11.65 17.08 -1.69
CA ASN A 163 -11.78 17.00 -0.25
C ASN A 163 -12.39 15.68 0.27
N GLY A 164 -13.02 14.92 -0.60
CA GLY A 164 -13.64 13.65 -0.25
C GLY A 164 -15.13 13.79 0.09
N ASN A 165 -15.81 12.66 0.05
CA ASN A 165 -17.21 12.47 0.47
C ASN A 165 -17.24 11.22 1.37
N VAL A 166 -16.89 11.42 2.64
CA VAL A 166 -16.76 10.38 3.67
C VAL A 166 -17.79 10.62 4.75
N SER A 167 -18.49 9.58 5.18
CA SER A 167 -19.38 9.61 6.34
C SER A 167 -18.57 9.37 7.62
N SER A 168 -18.93 10.06 8.70
CA SER A 168 -18.33 9.85 10.02
C SER A 168 -19.02 8.74 10.84
N ILE A 169 -20.14 8.20 10.38
CA ILE A 169 -21.04 7.28 11.11
C ILE A 169 -21.34 5.98 10.35
N GLU A 170 -20.40 5.51 9.53
CA GLU A 170 -20.51 4.24 8.81
C GLU A 170 -19.44 3.23 9.26
N ASP A 171 -19.61 1.96 8.91
CA ASP A 171 -18.68 0.86 9.24
C ASP A 171 -17.23 1.11 8.84
N ARG A 172 -17.03 1.95 7.81
CA ARG A 172 -15.72 2.30 7.25
C ARG A 172 -15.08 3.51 7.91
N SER A 173 -15.87 4.30 8.63
CA SER A 173 -15.47 5.62 9.13
C SER A 173 -14.24 5.56 10.02
N CYS A 174 -14.08 4.49 10.80
CA CYS A 174 -12.90 4.29 11.64
C CYS A 174 -11.58 4.30 10.83
N TYR A 175 -11.58 3.72 9.64
CA TYR A 175 -10.42 3.71 8.76
C TYR A 175 -10.30 5.01 7.95
N ASP A 176 -11.40 5.41 7.33
CA ASP A 176 -11.44 6.54 6.41
C ASP A 176 -11.12 7.85 7.15
N GLU A 177 -11.80 8.14 8.25
CA GLU A 177 -11.55 9.32 9.09
C GLU A 177 -10.21 9.23 9.84
N GLY A 178 -9.83 8.05 10.33
CA GLY A 178 -8.52 7.86 10.93
C GLY A 178 -7.38 8.26 9.98
N LYS A 179 -7.46 7.89 8.69
CA LYS A 179 -6.49 8.31 7.67
C LYS A 179 -6.57 9.81 7.37
N ARG A 180 -7.77 10.41 7.34
CA ARG A 180 -7.95 11.86 7.16
C ARG A 180 -7.31 12.66 8.30
N VAL A 181 -7.54 12.27 9.55
CA VAL A 181 -6.89 12.91 10.71
C VAL A 181 -5.37 12.75 10.67
N GLY A 182 -4.87 11.57 10.26
CA GLY A 182 -3.43 11.35 10.04
C GLY A 182 -2.83 12.32 9.02
N GLU A 183 -3.52 12.59 7.90
CA GLU A 183 -3.10 13.60 6.92
C GLU A 183 -3.14 15.03 7.51
N THR A 184 -4.15 15.33 8.31
CA THR A 184 -4.27 16.63 9.01
C THR A 184 -3.10 16.86 9.98
N LEU A 185 -2.72 15.83 10.75
CA LEU A 185 -1.52 15.89 11.58
C LEU A 185 -0.28 16.18 10.74
N CYS A 186 -0.05 15.43 9.66
CA CYS A 186 1.07 15.67 8.75
C CYS A 186 1.10 17.11 8.21
N TYR A 187 -0.07 17.67 7.86
CA TYR A 187 -0.19 19.04 7.38
C TYR A 187 0.28 20.04 8.42
N PHE A 188 -0.23 19.98 9.68
CA PHE A 188 0.15 20.92 10.71
C PHE A 188 1.61 20.76 11.16
N TYR A 189 2.13 19.54 11.22
CA TYR A 189 3.56 19.33 11.49
C TYR A 189 4.43 19.93 10.38
N LYS A 190 3.99 19.84 9.12
CA LYS A 190 4.71 20.47 7.99
C LYS A 190 4.69 21.99 8.11
N ILE A 191 3.53 22.63 8.26
CA ILE A 191 3.42 24.10 8.20
C ILE A 191 3.85 24.80 9.48
N LYS A 192 3.53 24.24 10.66
CA LYS A 192 3.82 24.85 11.96
C LYS A 192 5.14 24.37 12.56
N GLN A 193 5.50 23.10 12.36
CA GLN A 193 6.67 22.49 12.97
C GLN A 193 7.84 22.26 11.97
N LYS A 194 7.65 22.65 10.70
CA LYS A 194 8.65 22.53 9.62
C LYS A 194 9.16 21.09 9.36
N VAL A 195 8.40 20.08 9.74
CA VAL A 195 8.73 18.68 9.45
C VAL A 195 8.61 18.41 7.96
N LYS A 196 9.62 17.77 7.37
CA LYS A 196 9.58 17.34 5.98
C LYS A 196 8.61 16.15 5.84
N CYS A 197 7.43 16.38 5.28
CA CYS A 197 6.39 15.35 5.12
C CYS A 197 5.97 15.15 3.67
N SER A 198 5.68 13.89 3.31
CA SER A 198 4.92 13.54 2.11
C SER A 198 3.89 12.47 2.43
N ILE A 199 2.80 12.45 1.68
CA ILE A 199 1.67 11.53 1.89
C ILE A 199 1.44 10.71 0.64
N PHE A 200 1.30 9.39 0.79
CA PHE A 200 0.82 8.49 -0.26
C PHE A 200 -0.66 8.21 -0.07
N ARG A 201 -1.43 8.29 -1.14
CA ARG A 201 -2.81 7.80 -1.24
C ARG A 201 -2.86 6.63 -2.22
N PRO A 202 -2.56 5.39 -1.77
CA PRO A 202 -2.59 4.20 -2.63
C PRO A 202 -4.00 3.87 -3.12
N PHE A 203 -4.12 3.51 -4.43
CA PHE A 203 -5.36 3.06 -5.07
C PHE A 203 -5.23 1.61 -5.50
N ASN A 204 -5.97 0.70 -4.85
CA ASN A 204 -6.10 -0.72 -5.21
C ASN A 204 -4.77 -1.39 -5.62
N VAL A 205 -3.73 -1.16 -4.82
CA VAL A 205 -2.44 -1.83 -5.03
C VAL A 205 -2.57 -3.31 -4.73
N PHE A 206 -2.09 -4.15 -5.63
CA PHE A 206 -2.10 -5.60 -5.47
C PHE A 206 -0.83 -6.25 -6.02
N GLY A 207 -0.54 -7.47 -5.57
CA GLY A 207 0.61 -8.24 -6.01
C GLY A 207 0.93 -9.40 -5.07
N PRO A 208 1.96 -10.20 -5.38
CA PRO A 208 2.48 -11.24 -4.51
C PRO A 208 2.68 -10.76 -3.07
N GLY A 209 2.39 -11.61 -2.08
CA GLY A 209 2.50 -11.26 -0.67
C GLY A 209 1.21 -10.74 -0.03
N MET A 210 0.14 -10.56 -0.79
CA MET A 210 -1.17 -10.32 -0.18
C MET A 210 -1.67 -11.60 0.50
N PRO A 211 -2.24 -11.51 1.73
CA PRO A 211 -2.75 -12.69 2.44
C PRO A 211 -3.89 -13.37 1.70
N ILE A 212 -3.91 -14.71 1.68
CA ILE A 212 -4.95 -15.52 1.02
C ILE A 212 -6.36 -15.21 1.56
N ASN A 213 -6.47 -14.88 2.84
CA ASN A 213 -7.74 -14.58 3.51
C ASN A 213 -8.13 -13.09 3.47
N ASP A 214 -7.48 -12.30 2.62
CA ASP A 214 -7.86 -10.91 2.41
C ASP A 214 -9.14 -10.82 1.57
N TYR A 215 -10.10 -10.00 1.98
CA TYR A 215 -11.37 -9.84 1.26
C TYR A 215 -11.26 -8.99 -0.01
N ARG A 216 -10.11 -8.37 -0.27
CA ARG A 216 -9.89 -7.64 -1.52
C ARG A 216 -9.97 -8.57 -2.73
N VAL A 217 -10.34 -8.02 -3.89
CA VAL A 217 -10.78 -8.80 -5.05
C VAL A 217 -9.73 -9.80 -5.54
N PHE A 218 -8.44 -9.43 -5.65
CA PHE A 218 -7.42 -10.34 -6.18
C PHE A 218 -7.17 -11.56 -5.28
N PRO A 219 -6.82 -11.43 -3.99
CA PRO A 219 -6.67 -12.59 -3.11
C PRO A 219 -7.90 -13.49 -3.11
N ARG A 220 -9.09 -12.91 -3.01
CA ARG A 220 -10.34 -13.66 -2.98
C ARG A 220 -10.57 -14.45 -4.26
N PHE A 221 -10.40 -13.82 -5.43
CA PHE A 221 -10.60 -14.51 -6.72
C PHE A 221 -9.59 -15.63 -6.92
N PHE A 222 -8.31 -15.38 -6.63
CA PHE A 222 -7.27 -16.40 -6.80
C PHE A 222 -7.35 -17.52 -5.77
N ASN A 223 -7.84 -17.26 -4.55
CA ASN A 223 -8.16 -18.30 -3.59
C ASN A 223 -9.29 -19.23 -4.11
N SER A 224 -10.35 -18.65 -4.70
CA SER A 224 -11.42 -19.44 -5.34
C SER A 224 -10.89 -20.29 -6.49
N ILE A 225 -10.04 -19.72 -7.35
CA ILE A 225 -9.43 -20.45 -8.47
C ILE A 225 -8.58 -21.63 -7.95
N LYS A 226 -7.75 -21.41 -6.92
CA LYS A 226 -6.95 -22.48 -6.30
C LYS A 226 -7.83 -23.61 -5.77
N LYS A 227 -8.94 -23.26 -5.12
CA LYS A 227 -9.91 -24.23 -4.58
C LYS A 227 -10.80 -24.87 -5.64
N LYS A 228 -10.62 -24.53 -6.94
CA LYS A 228 -11.49 -24.96 -8.04
C LYS A 228 -12.97 -24.59 -7.83
N GLN A 229 -13.22 -23.48 -7.09
CA GLN A 229 -14.54 -22.95 -6.81
C GLN A 229 -14.86 -21.75 -7.72
N PRO A 230 -16.15 -21.43 -7.94
CA PRO A 230 -16.52 -20.22 -8.63
C PRO A 230 -15.99 -18.99 -7.89
N ILE A 231 -15.51 -17.98 -8.64
CA ILE A 231 -15.18 -16.69 -8.02
C ILE A 231 -16.47 -15.99 -7.59
N THR A 232 -16.42 -15.31 -6.46
CA THR A 232 -17.57 -14.59 -5.91
C THR A 232 -17.52 -13.13 -6.30
N ILE A 233 -18.55 -12.64 -6.96
CA ILE A 233 -18.73 -11.23 -7.31
C ILE A 233 -19.77 -10.64 -6.35
N PHE A 234 -19.42 -9.59 -5.62
CA PHE A 234 -20.35 -8.97 -4.69
C PHE A 234 -21.43 -8.16 -5.41
N LYS A 235 -22.68 -8.34 -5.01
CA LYS A 235 -23.86 -7.70 -5.59
C LYS A 235 -23.86 -7.83 -7.13
N SER A 236 -24.15 -6.76 -7.85
CA SER A 236 -24.20 -6.75 -9.32
C SER A 236 -22.81 -6.74 -10.00
N GLY A 237 -21.72 -6.50 -9.26
CA GLY A 237 -20.37 -6.34 -9.81
C GLY A 237 -20.19 -5.10 -10.70
N LYS A 238 -21.11 -4.12 -10.63
CA LYS A 238 -21.06 -2.88 -11.45
C LYS A 238 -20.02 -1.87 -10.97
N GLN A 239 -19.61 -1.94 -9.68
CA GLN A 239 -18.59 -1.05 -9.12
C GLN A 239 -17.29 -1.15 -9.92
N THR A 240 -16.67 0.01 -10.19
CA THR A 240 -15.48 0.08 -11.02
C THR A 240 -14.24 0.46 -10.21
N ARG A 241 -13.11 -0.11 -10.61
CA ARG A 241 -11.80 0.13 -10.00
C ARG A 241 -10.73 0.20 -11.08
N THR A 242 -9.72 1.00 -10.85
CA THR A 242 -8.42 0.78 -11.48
C THR A 242 -7.54 -0.02 -10.53
N PHE A 243 -6.63 -0.80 -11.05
CA PHE A 243 -5.73 -1.65 -10.26
C PHE A 243 -4.27 -1.31 -10.57
N CYS A 244 -3.46 -1.21 -9.54
CA CYS A 244 -2.04 -0.90 -9.65
C CYS A 244 -1.22 -2.11 -9.20
N TYR A 245 -0.37 -2.62 -10.09
CA TYR A 245 0.52 -3.71 -9.70
C TYR A 245 1.61 -3.20 -8.75
N VAL A 246 2.04 -4.06 -7.84
CA VAL A 246 2.93 -3.69 -6.73
C VAL A 246 4.26 -3.09 -7.19
N THR A 247 4.83 -3.54 -8.33
CA THR A 247 6.10 -2.99 -8.85
C THR A 247 5.96 -1.52 -9.22
N ASP A 248 4.88 -1.14 -9.89
CA ASP A 248 4.61 0.25 -10.25
C ASP A 248 4.34 1.10 -9.01
N ALA A 249 3.53 0.58 -8.06
CA ALA A 249 3.21 1.28 -6.83
C ALA A 249 4.46 1.54 -5.99
N ILE A 250 5.29 0.53 -5.73
CA ILE A 250 6.52 0.65 -4.94
C ILE A 250 7.53 1.57 -5.64
N THR A 251 7.66 1.47 -6.97
CA THR A 251 8.50 2.39 -7.75
C THR A 251 8.06 3.84 -7.53
N ALA A 252 6.77 4.15 -7.69
CA ALA A 252 6.23 5.49 -7.46
C ALA A 252 6.46 5.98 -6.03
N MET A 253 6.22 5.13 -5.04
CA MET A 253 6.44 5.43 -3.62
C MET A 253 7.92 5.76 -3.33
N PHE A 254 8.88 5.02 -3.89
CA PHE A 254 10.29 5.34 -3.76
C PHE A 254 10.66 6.67 -4.42
N LEU A 255 10.16 6.94 -5.63
CA LEU A 255 10.41 8.22 -6.31
C LEU A 255 9.99 9.41 -5.44
N VAL A 256 8.79 9.33 -4.85
CA VAL A 256 8.28 10.37 -3.94
C VAL A 256 9.08 10.41 -2.63
N THR A 257 9.42 9.26 -2.05
CA THR A 257 10.23 9.20 -0.81
C THR A 257 11.55 9.94 -1.00
N ILE A 258 12.23 9.71 -2.12
CA ILE A 258 13.58 10.24 -2.38
C ILE A 258 13.53 11.70 -2.84
N ASN A 259 12.64 12.04 -3.78
CA ASN A 259 12.66 13.33 -4.47
C ASN A 259 11.31 14.07 -4.50
N GLY A 260 10.25 13.55 -3.92
CA GLY A 260 8.93 14.19 -3.97
C GLY A 260 8.94 15.61 -3.40
N LYS A 261 8.48 16.57 -4.22
CA LYS A 261 8.38 18.01 -3.88
C LYS A 261 6.97 18.36 -3.39
N GLN A 262 5.95 17.62 -3.85
CA GLN A 262 4.57 17.86 -3.44
C GLN A 262 4.28 17.21 -2.09
N PHE A 263 3.26 17.70 -1.41
CA PHE A 263 2.87 17.18 -0.10
C PHE A 263 2.11 15.87 -0.21
N VAL A 264 1.19 15.73 -1.19
CA VAL A 264 0.31 14.58 -1.36
C VAL A 264 0.39 14.04 -2.78
N TYR A 265 0.44 12.71 -2.90
CA TYR A 265 0.45 11.99 -4.17
C TYR A 265 -0.53 10.83 -4.18
N ASN A 266 -1.38 10.79 -5.19
CA ASN A 266 -2.10 9.56 -5.54
C ASN A 266 -1.12 8.55 -6.11
N ILE A 267 -1.12 7.34 -5.55
CA ILE A 267 -0.28 6.22 -6.01
C ILE A 267 -1.21 5.16 -6.59
N GLY A 268 -1.16 4.98 -7.90
CA GLY A 268 -2.08 4.05 -8.55
C GLY A 268 -1.88 3.97 -10.06
N ASN A 269 -2.83 3.34 -10.71
CA ASN A 269 -2.96 3.33 -12.15
C ASN A 269 -4.26 4.06 -12.52
N ASP A 270 -4.21 4.93 -13.52
CA ASP A 270 -5.39 5.70 -13.97
C ASP A 270 -6.19 4.99 -15.06
N LYS A 271 -5.70 3.86 -15.58
CA LYS A 271 -6.37 3.04 -16.61
C LYS A 271 -5.81 1.61 -16.70
N PRO A 272 -6.63 0.61 -17.13
CA PRO A 272 -8.06 0.73 -17.41
C PRO A 272 -8.90 0.74 -16.12
N GLU A 273 -10.04 1.45 -16.14
CA GLU A 273 -11.08 1.33 -15.13
C GLU A 273 -12.00 0.15 -15.47
N LEU A 274 -12.12 -0.80 -14.56
CA LEU A 274 -12.77 -2.09 -14.78
C LEU A 274 -13.87 -2.34 -13.75
N ASN A 275 -15.05 -2.80 -14.21
CA ASN A 275 -16.00 -3.45 -13.31
C ASN A 275 -15.61 -4.91 -13.07
N MET A 276 -16.25 -5.56 -12.09
CA MET A 276 -15.87 -6.91 -11.70
C MET A 276 -16.12 -7.96 -12.78
N LYS A 277 -17.16 -7.78 -13.61
CA LYS A 277 -17.42 -8.67 -14.76
C LYS A 277 -16.30 -8.58 -15.81
N LYS A 278 -15.86 -7.36 -16.13
CA LYS A 278 -14.78 -7.13 -17.10
C LYS A 278 -13.43 -7.62 -16.58
N LEU A 279 -13.18 -7.46 -15.27
CA LEU A 279 -12.01 -8.05 -14.62
C LEU A 279 -12.01 -9.58 -14.75
N HIS A 280 -13.15 -10.22 -14.48
CA HIS A 280 -13.32 -11.67 -14.62
C HIS A 280 -13.01 -12.15 -16.07
N GLN A 281 -13.56 -11.46 -17.08
CA GLN A 281 -13.27 -11.76 -18.50
C GLN A 281 -11.78 -11.65 -18.81
N LEU A 282 -11.12 -10.59 -18.32
CA LEU A 282 -9.67 -10.42 -18.49
C LEU A 282 -8.87 -11.51 -17.78
N MET A 283 -9.32 -11.98 -16.61
CA MET A 283 -8.68 -13.11 -15.93
C MET A 283 -8.78 -14.39 -16.76
N GLN A 284 -9.95 -14.72 -17.29
CA GLN A 284 -10.12 -15.89 -18.18
C GLN A 284 -9.20 -15.81 -19.39
N LYS A 285 -9.17 -14.65 -20.07
CA LYS A 285 -8.30 -14.40 -21.22
C LYS A 285 -6.82 -14.50 -20.85
N SER A 286 -6.39 -13.86 -19.77
CA SER A 286 -4.97 -13.83 -19.35
C SER A 286 -4.43 -15.19 -18.95
N LEU A 287 -5.28 -16.03 -18.36
CA LEU A 287 -4.91 -17.35 -17.83
C LEU A 287 -5.22 -18.49 -18.80
N ASN A 288 -5.89 -18.18 -19.92
CA ASN A 288 -6.43 -19.17 -20.85
C ASN A 288 -7.23 -20.28 -20.12
N LYS A 289 -8.14 -19.85 -19.21
CA LYS A 289 -8.93 -20.75 -18.37
C LYS A 289 -10.38 -20.32 -18.32
N LYS A 290 -11.29 -21.30 -18.40
CA LYS A 290 -12.70 -21.08 -18.10
C LYS A 290 -12.88 -21.02 -16.58
N ILE A 291 -13.29 -19.85 -16.05
CA ILE A 291 -13.47 -19.60 -14.62
C ILE A 291 -14.96 -19.31 -14.40
N LYS A 292 -15.62 -20.13 -13.57
CA LYS A 292 -17.02 -19.86 -13.19
C LYS A 292 -17.10 -18.69 -12.22
N SER A 293 -18.21 -17.95 -12.22
CA SER A 293 -18.49 -16.88 -11.26
C SER A 293 -19.92 -16.95 -10.76
N ILE A 294 -20.13 -16.52 -9.52
CA ILE A 294 -21.45 -16.38 -8.90
C ILE A 294 -21.54 -14.99 -8.27
N ASN A 295 -22.75 -14.42 -8.28
CA ASN A 295 -23.02 -13.19 -7.56
C ASN A 295 -23.51 -13.53 -6.16
N ILE A 296 -23.01 -12.82 -5.16
CA ILE A 296 -23.41 -12.98 -3.75
C ILE A 296 -23.57 -11.61 -3.09
N GLU A 297 -24.34 -11.55 -2.01
CA GLU A 297 -24.42 -10.36 -1.15
C GLU A 297 -23.13 -10.18 -0.35
N TYR A 298 -22.95 -9.00 0.25
CA TYR A 298 -21.82 -8.78 1.16
C TYR A 298 -21.96 -9.68 2.40
N PRO A 299 -20.87 -10.28 2.87
CA PRO A 299 -20.88 -10.97 4.16
C PRO A 299 -21.27 -10.02 5.31
N ASN A 300 -21.93 -10.55 6.36
CA ASN A 300 -22.33 -9.74 7.52
C ASN A 300 -21.17 -9.01 8.22
N ASN A 301 -19.95 -9.56 8.15
CA ASN A 301 -18.73 -8.98 8.71
C ASN A 301 -17.93 -8.16 7.68
N TYR A 302 -18.59 -7.58 6.70
CA TYR A 302 -18.03 -6.72 5.66
C TYR A 302 -18.84 -5.42 5.58
N PRO A 303 -18.21 -4.26 5.37
CA PRO A 303 -18.93 -3.00 5.21
C PRO A 303 -19.98 -3.08 4.11
N GLN A 304 -21.22 -2.69 4.43
CA GLN A 304 -22.36 -2.82 3.51
C GLN A 304 -22.38 -1.72 2.43
N VAL A 305 -21.63 -0.63 2.67
CA VAL A 305 -21.47 0.48 1.73
C VAL A 305 -20.08 0.46 1.14
N GLU A 306 -19.98 0.41 -0.19
CA GLU A 306 -18.72 0.53 -0.93
C GLU A 306 -18.80 1.65 -1.96
N PRO A 307 -17.70 2.40 -2.15
CA PRO A 307 -17.62 3.40 -3.22
C PRO A 307 -17.88 2.78 -4.59
N GLN A 308 -18.68 3.47 -5.40
CA GLN A 308 -19.06 2.98 -6.73
C GLN A 308 -17.88 2.99 -7.70
N ARG A 309 -17.04 4.03 -7.64
CA ARG A 309 -15.92 4.20 -8.56
C ARG A 309 -14.64 4.60 -7.81
N ARG A 310 -13.51 4.00 -8.20
CA ARG A 310 -12.18 4.35 -7.72
C ARG A 310 -11.16 4.39 -8.84
N CYS A 311 -10.89 5.61 -9.31
CA CYS A 311 -9.93 5.89 -10.37
C CYS A 311 -9.12 7.13 -9.98
N PRO A 312 -7.78 7.05 -9.77
CA PRO A 312 -6.95 8.17 -9.40
C PRO A 312 -6.62 9.05 -10.60
N ASN A 313 -6.50 10.35 -10.37
CA ASN A 313 -5.68 11.21 -11.21
C ASN A 313 -4.23 11.13 -10.69
N ILE A 314 -3.29 10.70 -11.54
CA ILE A 314 -1.86 10.59 -11.19
C ILE A 314 -0.99 11.61 -11.93
N THR A 315 -1.57 12.71 -12.36
CA THR A 315 -0.87 13.75 -13.14
C THR A 315 0.34 14.31 -12.41
N LYS A 316 0.29 14.42 -11.07
CA LYS A 316 1.45 14.86 -10.28
C LYS A 316 2.65 13.94 -10.43
N LEU A 317 2.44 12.61 -10.31
CA LEU A 317 3.51 11.63 -10.54
C LEU A 317 4.04 11.69 -11.98
N LYS A 318 3.14 11.78 -12.96
CA LYS A 318 3.51 11.84 -14.38
C LYS A 318 4.34 13.07 -14.67
N LYS A 319 3.95 14.26 -14.19
CA LYS A 319 4.66 15.51 -14.44
C LYS A 319 6.01 15.58 -13.71
N GLU A 320 6.06 15.14 -12.45
CA GLU A 320 7.25 15.30 -11.63
C GLU A 320 8.34 14.27 -11.92
N PHE A 321 7.96 13.03 -12.24
CA PHE A 321 8.89 11.92 -12.39
C PHE A 321 8.91 11.28 -13.78
N SER A 322 8.15 11.82 -14.75
CA SER A 322 7.87 11.13 -16.03
C SER A 322 7.35 9.69 -15.80
N PHE A 323 6.60 9.52 -14.70
CA PHE A 323 6.14 8.22 -14.27
C PHE A 323 5.13 7.62 -15.24
N LYS A 324 5.30 6.33 -15.54
CA LYS A 324 4.35 5.52 -16.32
C LYS A 324 4.18 4.17 -15.63
N ASN A 325 2.94 3.72 -15.52
CA ASN A 325 2.68 2.33 -15.15
C ASN A 325 3.20 1.42 -16.26
N LYS A 326 4.01 0.44 -15.91
CA LYS A 326 4.69 -0.45 -16.86
C LYS A 326 4.02 -1.81 -16.98
N VAL A 327 3.41 -2.29 -15.89
CA VAL A 327 2.79 -3.61 -15.85
C VAL A 327 1.33 -3.50 -16.24
N SER A 328 0.96 -4.12 -17.38
CA SER A 328 -0.42 -4.19 -17.81
C SER A 328 -1.27 -5.03 -16.85
N ILE A 329 -2.60 -4.83 -16.85
CA ILE A 329 -3.50 -5.65 -16.02
C ILE A 329 -3.42 -7.13 -16.37
N MET A 330 -3.25 -7.48 -17.64
CA MET A 330 -3.12 -8.88 -18.07
C MET A 330 -1.84 -9.51 -17.56
N GLU A 331 -0.72 -8.81 -17.65
CA GLU A 331 0.57 -9.27 -17.13
C GLU A 331 0.53 -9.39 -15.60
N SER A 332 -0.04 -8.43 -14.91
CA SER A 332 -0.17 -8.47 -13.44
C SER A 332 -1.05 -9.65 -12.95
N ILE A 333 -2.10 -10.01 -13.71
CA ILE A 333 -2.92 -11.19 -13.46
C ILE A 333 -2.06 -12.46 -13.59
N LYS A 334 -1.26 -12.60 -14.65
CA LYS A 334 -0.37 -13.75 -14.87
C LYS A 334 0.66 -13.89 -13.75
N ARG A 335 1.35 -12.81 -13.40
CA ARG A 335 2.34 -12.78 -12.30
C ARG A 335 1.72 -13.16 -10.97
N PHE A 336 0.56 -12.59 -10.64
CA PHE A 336 -0.13 -12.90 -9.39
C PHE A 336 -0.61 -14.36 -9.37
N TYR A 337 -1.13 -14.88 -10.50
CA TYR A 337 -1.52 -16.28 -10.63
C TYR A 337 -0.33 -17.22 -10.43
N HIS A 338 0.79 -16.98 -11.12
CA HIS A 338 2.00 -17.78 -10.98
C HIS A 338 2.46 -17.85 -9.52
N TRP A 339 2.48 -16.72 -8.84
CA TRP A 339 2.84 -16.67 -7.44
C TRP A 339 1.80 -17.35 -6.53
N SER A 340 0.52 -17.04 -6.68
CA SER A 340 -0.54 -17.56 -5.80
C SER A 340 -0.75 -19.07 -5.95
N SER A 341 -0.57 -19.61 -7.14
CA SER A 341 -0.62 -21.07 -7.37
C SER A 341 0.40 -21.85 -6.53
N LYS A 342 1.52 -21.21 -6.22
CA LYS A 342 2.61 -21.80 -5.46
C LYS A 342 2.50 -21.56 -3.95
N TYR A 343 2.02 -20.38 -3.55
CA TYR A 343 2.14 -19.92 -2.17
C TYR A 343 0.80 -19.73 -1.44
N TYR A 344 -0.36 -19.80 -2.11
CA TYR A 344 -1.69 -19.90 -1.51
C TYR A 344 -2.09 -21.40 -1.27
#